data_3f7b8dfcf6e63e7a67247b2a737e2fca
#
_entry.id   3f7b8dfcf6e63e7a67247b2a737e2fca
#
_cell.length_a   1.000
_cell.length_b   1.000
_cell.length_c   1.000
_cell.angle_alpha   90.00
_cell.angle_beta   90.00
_cell.angle_gamma   90.00
#
_symmetry.space_group_name_H-M   'P 1'
#
loop_
_entity.id
_entity.type
_entity.pdbx_description
1 polymer ?
#
loop_
_entity_poly.entity_id
_entity_poly.type
_entity_poly.pdbx_seq_one_letter_code
_entity_poly.pdbx_strand_id
1 'polypeptide(L)'
;MSLPRGGVALLGCTAGIALANNYAVQPALGDIARDTGTSTAAIGLVTTAALAGCIAGFAFLLPLVDRAAPRRLVTGQLLLLTAGLLLAASARGLGPLLVAYVVVGAGASVSAMASAIAGRGVPGERRGAAVGLVAAGMSAGILLSRLIGGALADAVGWRGMLLVSAGLVLACAGGAWWRLPDERPAPRGGYLATLAELPGLLRRYRALRRAVVQGSLWYFAFSLVWVALTVRLAQPPYGLDAAAIGLYSLAGALGFAALPVAGRLGDRYSPRAVICVSMAVAAVGAGVLCAGLGRPVLTGVGLALLDAGCFTAQAANQARILGVDPRRGGSLSGVYLLLYFCAGAVGSAVAAPLVSRGGWGAASLVVLGALVLAGGLALGWRDASASAVPGGRSAGAARWGFARSSPRP
;
A
#
# COMPACT_ATOMS: atom_id res chain seq x y z
N MET A 1 -19.18 -4.58 19.30
CA MET A 1 -19.34 -3.66 18.14
C MET A 1 -19.66 -4.49 16.90
N SER A 2 -20.81 -4.27 16.28
CA SER A 2 -21.21 -4.91 15.02
C SER A 2 -21.33 -3.84 13.93
N LEU A 3 -20.79 -4.10 12.74
CA LEU A 3 -20.96 -3.20 11.60
C LEU A 3 -22.35 -3.39 10.98
N PRO A 4 -23.03 -2.31 10.57
CA PRO A 4 -24.30 -2.39 9.87
C PRO A 4 -24.11 -3.01 8.47
N ARG A 5 -25.23 -3.44 7.85
CA ARG A 5 -25.23 -3.93 6.47
C ARG A 5 -24.62 -2.86 5.55
N GLY A 6 -23.65 -3.23 4.73
CA GLY A 6 -22.91 -2.30 3.86
C GLY A 6 -21.77 -1.51 4.54
N GLY A 7 -21.59 -1.61 5.88
CA GLY A 7 -20.49 -0.92 6.58
C GLY A 7 -19.10 -1.34 6.11
N VAL A 8 -18.92 -2.63 5.79
CA VAL A 8 -17.65 -3.15 5.25
C VAL A 8 -17.39 -2.60 3.84
N ALA A 9 -18.41 -2.53 2.98
CA ALA A 9 -18.28 -1.94 1.65
C ALA A 9 -17.94 -0.45 1.72
N LEU A 10 -18.60 0.29 2.61
CA LEU A 10 -18.26 1.70 2.87
C LEU A 10 -16.80 1.86 3.30
N LEU A 11 -16.32 1.03 4.22
CA LEU A 11 -14.91 1.05 4.65
C LEU A 11 -13.96 0.71 3.51
N GLY A 12 -14.31 -0.22 2.64
CA GLY A 12 -13.52 -0.56 1.44
C GLY A 12 -13.43 0.60 0.45
N CYS A 13 -14.57 1.23 0.12
CA CYS A 13 -14.60 2.42 -0.74
C CYS A 13 -13.83 3.59 -0.11
N THR A 14 -14.04 3.85 1.18
CA THR A 14 -13.35 4.90 1.92
C THR A 14 -11.84 4.69 1.93
N ALA A 15 -11.40 3.45 2.19
CA ALA A 15 -9.97 3.10 2.20
C ALA A 15 -9.33 3.29 0.82
N GLY A 16 -10.03 2.89 -0.24
CA GLY A 16 -9.57 3.07 -1.62
C GLY A 16 -9.46 4.53 -2.00
N ILE A 17 -10.51 5.32 -1.76
CA ILE A 17 -10.54 6.76 -2.07
C ILE A 17 -9.48 7.51 -1.26
N ALA A 18 -9.34 7.22 0.03
CA ALA A 18 -8.34 7.88 0.87
C ALA A 18 -6.91 7.58 0.39
N LEU A 19 -6.61 6.30 0.11
CA LEU A 19 -5.29 5.89 -0.35
C LEU A 19 -4.97 6.40 -1.76
N ALA A 20 -5.99 6.53 -2.62
CA ALA A 20 -5.85 7.07 -3.97
C ALA A 20 -5.20 8.46 -3.98
N ASN A 21 -5.47 9.31 -2.97
CA ASN A 21 -4.95 10.68 -2.91
C ASN A 21 -3.42 10.77 -2.73
N ASN A 22 -2.76 9.70 -2.28
CA ASN A 22 -1.29 9.65 -2.23
C ASN A 22 -0.66 9.47 -3.63
N TYR A 23 -1.41 8.97 -4.59
CA TYR A 23 -0.89 8.57 -5.90
C TYR A 23 -1.49 9.37 -7.05
N ALA A 24 -2.70 9.92 -6.90
CA ALA A 24 -3.43 10.65 -7.94
C ALA A 24 -2.66 11.89 -8.45
N VAL A 25 -1.84 12.50 -7.60
CA VAL A 25 -1.02 13.67 -7.95
C VAL A 25 0.18 13.31 -8.83
N GLN A 26 0.62 12.06 -8.82
CA GLN A 26 1.87 11.68 -9.49
C GLN A 26 1.88 12.01 -10.99
N PRO A 27 0.86 11.73 -11.80
CA PRO A 27 0.85 12.10 -13.21
C PRO A 27 0.96 13.61 -13.44
N ALA A 28 0.39 14.42 -12.55
CA ALA A 28 0.35 15.88 -12.67
C ALA A 28 1.59 16.60 -12.11
N LEU A 29 2.62 15.88 -11.62
CA LEU A 29 3.82 16.51 -11.04
C LEU A 29 4.51 17.49 -12.01
N GLY A 30 4.48 17.20 -13.31
CA GLY A 30 5.04 18.10 -14.35
C GLY A 30 4.28 19.43 -14.43
N ASP A 31 2.95 19.39 -14.37
CA ASP A 31 2.08 20.56 -14.43
C ASP A 31 2.23 21.41 -13.17
N ILE A 32 2.28 20.74 -12.01
CA ILE A 32 2.49 21.39 -10.72
C ILE A 32 3.85 22.09 -10.71
N ALA A 33 4.91 21.45 -11.22
CA ALA A 33 6.23 22.04 -11.29
C ALA A 33 6.24 23.32 -12.13
N ARG A 34 5.60 23.30 -13.29
CA ARG A 34 5.48 24.46 -14.20
C ARG A 34 4.69 25.59 -13.54
N ASP A 35 3.55 25.29 -12.94
CA ASP A 35 2.65 26.27 -12.35
C ASP A 35 3.20 26.92 -11.06
N THR A 36 3.97 26.17 -10.27
CA THR A 36 4.58 26.64 -9.01
C THR A 36 6.00 27.19 -9.19
N GLY A 37 6.55 27.17 -10.38
CA GLY A 37 7.94 27.54 -10.64
C GLY A 37 8.97 26.65 -9.95
N THR A 38 8.58 25.42 -9.61
CA THR A 38 9.42 24.46 -8.88
C THR A 38 10.29 23.67 -9.84
N SER A 39 11.54 23.40 -9.45
CA SER A 39 12.42 22.55 -10.25
C SER A 39 11.89 21.10 -10.33
N THR A 40 12.15 20.45 -11.47
CA THR A 40 11.81 19.04 -11.68
C THR A 40 12.48 18.11 -10.67
N ALA A 41 13.64 18.49 -10.13
CA ALA A 41 14.32 17.75 -9.06
C ALA A 41 13.61 17.85 -7.71
N ALA A 42 12.94 18.96 -7.42
CA ALA A 42 12.28 19.20 -6.13
C ALA A 42 10.81 18.75 -6.11
N ILE A 43 10.14 18.68 -7.26
CA ILE A 43 8.70 18.36 -7.30
C ILE A 43 8.39 16.93 -6.77
N GLY A 44 9.32 15.99 -6.92
CA GLY A 44 9.19 14.64 -6.37
C GLY A 44 9.03 14.60 -4.85
N LEU A 45 9.42 15.66 -4.11
CA LEU A 45 9.22 15.80 -2.68
C LEU A 45 7.74 15.85 -2.29
N VAL A 46 6.84 16.17 -3.20
CA VAL A 46 5.39 16.15 -2.96
C VAL A 46 4.93 14.73 -2.60
N THR A 47 5.35 13.73 -3.35
CA THR A 47 5.05 12.32 -3.05
C THR A 47 5.76 11.85 -1.79
N THR A 48 6.97 12.32 -1.54
CA THR A 48 7.70 12.07 -0.29
C THR A 48 6.95 12.62 0.91
N ALA A 49 6.42 13.84 0.82
CA ALA A 49 5.63 14.48 1.86
C ALA A 49 4.34 13.68 2.17
N ALA A 50 3.65 13.18 1.14
CA ALA A 50 2.50 12.30 1.31
C ALA A 50 2.86 11.03 2.09
N LEU A 51 3.96 10.36 1.73
CA LEU A 51 4.43 9.16 2.42
C LEU A 51 4.88 9.47 3.85
N ALA A 52 5.55 10.60 4.09
CA ALA A 52 5.90 11.06 5.44
C ALA A 52 4.66 11.30 6.30
N GLY A 53 3.61 11.89 5.72
CA GLY A 53 2.31 12.01 6.36
C GLY A 53 1.68 10.67 6.72
N CYS A 54 1.72 9.69 5.82
CA CYS A 54 1.25 8.32 6.09
C CYS A 54 2.03 7.68 7.26
N ILE A 55 3.35 7.85 7.29
CA ILE A 55 4.21 7.36 8.38
C ILE A 55 3.76 7.96 9.71
N ALA A 56 3.56 9.28 9.77
CA ALA A 56 3.04 9.96 10.94
C ALA A 56 1.64 9.44 11.32
N GLY A 57 0.75 9.25 10.34
CA GLY A 57 -0.57 8.67 10.54
C GLY A 57 -0.53 7.25 11.12
N PHE A 58 0.34 6.38 10.61
CA PHE A 58 0.51 5.03 11.15
C PHE A 58 1.12 5.03 12.55
N ALA A 59 2.07 5.93 12.81
CA ALA A 59 2.68 6.03 14.13
C ALA A 59 1.69 6.57 15.18
N PHE A 60 0.99 7.66 14.87
CA PHE A 60 0.21 8.41 15.86
C PHE A 60 -1.30 8.20 15.78
N LEU A 61 -1.86 7.93 14.61
CA LEU A 61 -3.31 7.82 14.46
C LEU A 61 -3.79 6.37 14.48
N LEU A 62 -3.02 5.41 13.93
CA LEU A 62 -3.43 4.00 13.90
C LEU A 62 -3.69 3.41 15.31
N PRO A 63 -2.93 3.71 16.36
CA PRO A 63 -3.23 3.21 17.72
C PRO A 63 -4.56 3.73 18.29
N LEU A 64 -5.12 4.81 17.74
CA LEU A 64 -6.43 5.33 18.15
C LEU A 64 -7.59 4.41 17.74
N VAL A 65 -7.36 3.50 16.79
CA VAL A 65 -8.34 2.49 16.37
C VAL A 65 -8.84 1.64 17.56
N ASP A 66 -8.00 1.41 18.55
CA ASP A 66 -8.35 0.63 19.75
C ASP A 66 -8.98 1.46 20.88
N ARG A 67 -9.13 2.79 20.69
CA ARG A 67 -9.56 3.74 21.74
C ARG A 67 -10.71 4.63 21.34
N ALA A 68 -10.81 4.96 20.07
CA ALA A 68 -11.83 5.87 19.57
C ALA A 68 -12.97 5.11 18.87
N ALA A 69 -14.16 5.68 18.91
CA ALA A 69 -15.30 5.17 18.16
C ALA A 69 -15.00 5.25 16.64
N PRO A 70 -15.28 4.19 15.86
CA PRO A 70 -15.04 4.16 14.42
C PRO A 70 -15.62 5.36 13.67
N ARG A 71 -16.85 5.77 14.01
CA ARG A 71 -17.50 6.96 13.46
C ARG A 71 -16.61 8.19 13.57
N ARG A 72 -16.18 8.53 14.78
CA ARG A 72 -15.40 9.75 15.05
C ARG A 72 -14.01 9.68 14.46
N LEU A 73 -13.37 8.52 14.57
CA LEU A 73 -12.01 8.32 14.08
C LEU A 73 -11.93 8.41 12.57
N VAL A 74 -12.77 7.64 11.84
CA VAL A 74 -12.77 7.61 10.38
C VAL A 74 -13.19 8.98 9.82
N THR A 75 -14.28 9.56 10.34
CA THR A 75 -14.74 10.89 9.90
C THR A 75 -13.70 11.97 10.17
N GLY A 76 -13.08 11.99 11.36
CA GLY A 76 -12.06 12.98 11.69
C GLY A 76 -10.85 12.91 10.76
N GLN A 77 -10.40 11.70 10.40
CA GLN A 77 -9.29 11.54 9.45
C GLN A 77 -9.66 11.90 8.02
N LEU A 78 -10.89 11.63 7.58
CA LEU A 78 -11.37 12.05 6.26
C LEU A 78 -11.51 13.57 6.19
N LEU A 79 -11.94 14.23 7.26
CA LEU A 79 -11.95 15.70 7.35
C LEU A 79 -10.52 16.26 7.32
N LEU A 80 -9.56 15.62 7.99
CA LEU A 80 -8.15 15.99 7.93
C LEU A 80 -7.61 15.85 6.49
N LEU A 81 -7.96 14.76 5.81
CA LEU A 81 -7.60 14.53 4.40
C LEU A 81 -8.21 15.60 3.50
N THR A 82 -9.50 15.93 3.68
CA THR A 82 -10.18 16.99 2.94
C THR A 82 -9.49 18.34 3.16
N ALA A 83 -9.16 18.70 4.41
CA ALA A 83 -8.44 19.92 4.71
C ALA A 83 -7.07 19.97 4.02
N GLY A 84 -6.32 18.85 4.04
CA GLY A 84 -5.05 18.73 3.32
C GLY A 84 -5.19 18.95 1.81
N LEU A 85 -6.22 18.38 1.18
CA LEU A 85 -6.49 18.56 -0.26
C LEU A 85 -6.86 20.01 -0.61
N LEU A 86 -7.68 20.68 0.23
CA LEU A 86 -8.01 22.08 0.05
C LEU A 86 -6.78 22.99 0.21
N LEU A 87 -5.94 22.72 1.21
CA LEU A 87 -4.66 23.42 1.40
C LEU A 87 -3.73 23.20 0.20
N ALA A 88 -3.65 21.98 -0.33
CA ALA A 88 -2.86 21.69 -1.52
C ALA A 88 -3.37 22.44 -2.74
N ALA A 89 -4.69 22.49 -2.96
CA ALA A 89 -5.31 23.22 -4.07
C ALA A 89 -5.05 24.73 -4.00
N SER A 90 -4.93 25.30 -2.80
CA SER A 90 -4.63 26.73 -2.58
C SER A 90 -3.14 27.07 -2.60
N ALA A 91 -2.25 26.05 -2.64
CA ALA A 91 -0.81 26.27 -2.58
C ALA A 91 -0.27 27.03 -3.80
N ARG A 92 0.57 28.04 -3.53
CA ARG A 92 1.21 28.88 -4.57
C ARG A 92 2.72 28.60 -4.74
N GLY A 93 3.24 27.56 -4.08
CA GLY A 93 4.65 27.18 -4.14
C GLY A 93 4.92 25.86 -3.44
N LEU A 94 6.15 25.37 -3.52
CA LEU A 94 6.53 24.05 -3.03
C LEU A 94 6.34 23.90 -1.52
N GLY A 95 6.75 24.86 -0.69
CA GLY A 95 6.69 24.75 0.77
C GLY A 95 5.27 24.48 1.29
N PRO A 96 4.27 25.36 1.00
CA PRO A 96 2.88 25.12 1.36
C PRO A 96 2.33 23.79 0.82
N LEU A 97 2.74 23.40 -0.40
CA LEU A 97 2.32 22.15 -1.02
C LEU A 97 2.86 20.92 -0.26
N LEU A 98 4.11 20.95 0.19
CA LEU A 98 4.70 19.88 1.00
C LEU A 98 3.97 19.72 2.34
N VAL A 99 3.70 20.83 3.03
CA VAL A 99 2.92 20.80 4.29
C VAL A 99 1.53 20.21 4.06
N ALA A 100 0.84 20.65 3.00
CA ALA A 100 -0.46 20.13 2.63
C ALA A 100 -0.43 18.61 2.37
N TYR A 101 0.59 18.13 1.66
CA TYR A 101 0.73 16.70 1.37
C TYR A 101 1.13 15.84 2.57
N VAL A 102 1.81 16.40 3.57
CA VAL A 102 1.97 15.71 4.87
C VAL A 102 0.60 15.52 5.53
N VAL A 103 -0.27 16.53 5.49
CA VAL A 103 -1.64 16.43 6.03
C VAL A 103 -2.48 15.43 5.23
N VAL A 104 -2.39 15.46 3.89
CA VAL A 104 -3.03 14.47 3.00
C VAL A 104 -2.61 13.05 3.36
N GLY A 105 -1.32 12.79 3.48
CA GLY A 105 -0.80 11.47 3.84
C GLY A 105 -1.27 11.01 5.23
N ALA A 106 -1.24 11.91 6.22
CA ALA A 106 -1.72 11.60 7.57
C ALA A 106 -3.21 11.22 7.57
N GLY A 107 -4.05 11.95 6.83
CA GLY A 107 -5.47 11.62 6.64
C GLY A 107 -5.68 10.31 5.88
N ALA A 108 -4.89 10.05 4.83
CA ALA A 108 -4.97 8.83 4.03
C ALA A 108 -4.61 7.54 4.80
N SER A 109 -3.92 7.66 5.94
CA SER A 109 -3.64 6.53 6.83
C SER A 109 -4.92 5.86 7.38
N VAL A 110 -6.09 6.48 7.26
CA VAL A 110 -7.41 5.89 7.54
C VAL A 110 -7.63 4.57 6.80
N SER A 111 -7.00 4.37 5.66
CA SER A 111 -7.08 3.13 4.88
C SER A 111 -6.64 1.88 5.68
N ALA A 112 -5.55 1.97 6.43
CA ALA A 112 -5.10 0.89 7.30
C ALA A 112 -6.07 0.64 8.47
N MET A 113 -6.66 1.71 9.02
CA MET A 113 -7.67 1.60 10.10
C MET A 113 -8.96 0.95 9.62
N ALA A 114 -9.38 1.24 8.39
CA ALA A 114 -10.57 0.64 7.79
C ALA A 114 -10.49 -0.90 7.80
N SER A 115 -9.32 -1.48 7.50
CA SER A 115 -9.09 -2.92 7.57
C SER A 115 -9.23 -3.47 8.99
N ALA A 116 -8.67 -2.77 9.98
CA ALA A 116 -8.75 -3.16 11.39
C ALA A 116 -10.20 -3.07 11.92
N ILE A 117 -10.92 -2.02 11.56
CA ILE A 117 -12.33 -1.81 11.94
C ILE A 117 -13.21 -2.88 11.28
N ALA A 118 -13.04 -3.15 9.98
CA ALA A 118 -13.78 -4.16 9.25
C ALA A 118 -13.60 -5.56 9.87
N GLY A 119 -12.33 -5.94 10.15
CA GLY A 119 -12.02 -7.25 10.74
C GLY A 119 -12.58 -7.46 12.15
N ARG A 120 -12.80 -6.39 12.92
CA ARG A 120 -13.40 -6.47 14.28
C ARG A 120 -14.92 -6.34 14.29
N GLY A 121 -15.47 -5.67 13.28
CA GLY A 121 -16.91 -5.38 13.20
C GLY A 121 -17.76 -6.50 12.63
N VAL A 122 -17.18 -7.67 12.32
CA VAL A 122 -17.90 -8.83 11.76
C VAL A 122 -17.58 -10.11 12.55
N PRO A 123 -18.48 -11.12 12.53
CA PRO A 123 -18.24 -12.44 13.13
C PRO A 123 -16.95 -13.08 12.58
N GLY A 124 -16.30 -13.92 13.38
CA GLY A 124 -15.00 -14.54 13.07
C GLY A 124 -14.91 -15.23 11.72
N GLU A 125 -15.97 -15.95 11.33
CA GLU A 125 -16.09 -16.65 10.05
C GLU A 125 -16.05 -15.71 8.82
N ARG A 126 -16.54 -14.47 8.97
CA ARG A 126 -16.58 -13.46 7.89
C ARG A 126 -15.41 -12.49 7.93
N ARG A 127 -14.51 -12.59 8.90
CA ARG A 127 -13.42 -11.66 9.12
C ARG A 127 -12.47 -11.57 7.91
N GLY A 128 -12.09 -12.71 7.36
CA GLY A 128 -11.23 -12.77 6.19
C GLY A 128 -11.85 -12.08 4.97
N ALA A 129 -13.14 -12.36 4.71
CA ALA A 129 -13.88 -11.72 3.61
C ALA A 129 -14.00 -10.21 3.78
N ALA A 130 -14.26 -9.73 5.01
CA ALA A 130 -14.38 -8.29 5.29
C ALA A 130 -13.04 -7.55 5.09
N VAL A 131 -11.95 -8.10 5.62
CA VAL A 131 -10.60 -7.54 5.43
C VAL A 131 -10.19 -7.60 3.96
N GLY A 132 -10.51 -8.71 3.26
CA GLY A 132 -10.27 -8.88 1.83
C GLY A 132 -11.01 -7.83 0.97
N LEU A 133 -12.27 -7.52 1.30
CA LEU A 133 -13.02 -6.47 0.59
C LEU A 133 -12.40 -5.08 0.77
N VAL A 134 -11.94 -4.74 1.98
CA VAL A 134 -11.23 -3.48 2.21
C VAL A 134 -9.90 -3.44 1.45
N ALA A 135 -9.15 -4.53 1.46
CA ALA A 135 -7.90 -4.65 0.70
C ALA A 135 -8.13 -4.51 -0.82
N ALA A 136 -9.20 -5.10 -1.35
CA ALA A 136 -9.60 -4.93 -2.75
C ALA A 136 -9.93 -3.46 -3.07
N GLY A 137 -10.65 -2.76 -2.17
CA GLY A 137 -10.91 -1.33 -2.29
C GLY A 137 -9.63 -0.50 -2.31
N MET A 138 -8.67 -0.78 -1.41
CA MET A 138 -7.36 -0.13 -1.40
C MET A 138 -6.58 -0.35 -2.70
N SER A 139 -6.57 -1.59 -3.20
CA SER A 139 -5.89 -1.95 -4.44
C SER A 139 -6.51 -1.22 -5.65
N ALA A 140 -7.84 -1.21 -5.74
CA ALA A 140 -8.56 -0.45 -6.76
C ALA A 140 -8.24 1.05 -6.68
N GLY A 141 -8.18 1.61 -5.46
CA GLY A 141 -7.80 3.00 -5.22
C GLY A 141 -6.41 3.32 -5.74
N ILE A 142 -5.40 2.52 -5.41
CA ILE A 142 -4.02 2.71 -5.91
C ILE A 142 -3.99 2.66 -7.43
N LEU A 143 -4.66 1.67 -8.01
CA LEU A 143 -4.64 1.40 -9.43
C LEU A 143 -5.31 2.51 -10.26
N LEU A 144 -6.54 2.86 -9.87
CA LEU A 144 -7.34 3.85 -10.59
C LEU A 144 -6.90 5.29 -10.32
N SER A 145 -6.17 5.54 -9.21
CA SER A 145 -5.82 6.88 -8.78
C SER A 145 -5.02 7.66 -9.80
N ARG A 146 -4.01 7.04 -10.39
CA ARG A 146 -3.15 7.70 -11.38
C ARG A 146 -3.89 7.92 -12.70
N LEU A 147 -4.69 6.93 -13.12
CA LEU A 147 -5.50 7.05 -14.32
C LEU A 147 -6.53 8.18 -14.20
N ILE A 148 -7.34 8.15 -13.14
CA ILE A 148 -8.38 9.15 -12.90
C ILE A 148 -7.74 10.50 -12.57
N GLY A 149 -6.66 10.51 -11.77
CA GLY A 149 -5.93 11.72 -11.41
C GLY A 149 -5.33 12.41 -12.62
N GLY A 150 -4.70 11.67 -13.53
CA GLY A 150 -4.17 12.20 -14.78
C GLY A 150 -5.27 12.79 -15.67
N ALA A 151 -6.35 12.03 -15.92
CA ALA A 151 -7.47 12.50 -16.72
C ALA A 151 -8.17 13.75 -16.13
N LEU A 152 -8.35 13.80 -14.81
CA LEU A 152 -8.92 14.98 -14.13
C LEU A 152 -7.96 16.17 -14.19
N ALA A 153 -6.65 15.94 -14.03
CA ALA A 153 -5.66 17.01 -14.10
C ALA A 153 -5.64 17.68 -15.48
N ASP A 154 -5.79 16.91 -16.54
CA ASP A 154 -5.87 17.46 -17.91
C ASP A 154 -7.21 18.15 -18.18
N ALA A 155 -8.33 17.60 -17.65
CA ALA A 155 -9.66 18.14 -17.92
C ALA A 155 -9.96 19.44 -17.16
N VAL A 156 -9.54 19.54 -15.87
CA VAL A 156 -9.90 20.65 -14.97
C VAL A 156 -8.69 21.28 -14.27
N GLY A 157 -7.48 20.92 -14.68
CA GLY A 157 -6.24 21.31 -14.04
C GLY A 157 -5.99 20.55 -12.73
N TRP A 158 -4.72 20.52 -12.28
CA TRP A 158 -4.34 19.81 -11.07
C TRP A 158 -5.03 20.33 -9.79
N ARG A 159 -5.33 21.64 -9.72
CA ARG A 159 -6.10 22.22 -8.61
C ARG A 159 -7.56 21.77 -8.63
N GLY A 160 -8.19 21.73 -9.80
CA GLY A 160 -9.54 21.21 -10.00
C GLY A 160 -9.64 19.73 -9.62
N MET A 161 -8.65 18.91 -10.01
CA MET A 161 -8.54 17.51 -9.59
C MET A 161 -8.52 17.36 -8.06
N LEU A 162 -7.75 18.19 -7.34
CA LEU A 162 -7.71 18.18 -5.87
C LEU A 162 -9.04 18.59 -5.24
N LEU A 163 -9.74 19.57 -5.82
CA LEU A 163 -11.07 20.00 -5.33
C LEU A 163 -12.12 18.89 -5.54
N VAL A 164 -12.13 18.22 -6.68
CA VAL A 164 -13.00 17.05 -6.93
C VAL A 164 -12.70 15.93 -5.93
N SER A 165 -11.42 15.64 -5.70
CA SER A 165 -11.00 14.67 -4.70
C SER A 165 -11.44 15.04 -3.29
N ALA A 166 -11.33 16.32 -2.90
CA ALA A 166 -11.78 16.82 -1.61
C ALA A 166 -13.30 16.64 -1.42
N GLY A 167 -14.09 16.92 -2.47
CA GLY A 167 -15.54 16.68 -2.47
C GLY A 167 -15.90 15.21 -2.28
N LEU A 168 -15.19 14.32 -2.97
CA LEU A 168 -15.39 12.87 -2.86
C LEU A 168 -15.02 12.34 -1.46
N VAL A 169 -13.90 12.79 -0.90
CA VAL A 169 -13.48 12.45 0.47
C VAL A 169 -14.47 12.98 1.50
N LEU A 170 -14.99 14.18 1.31
CA LEU A 170 -16.01 14.77 2.19
C LEU A 170 -17.32 13.98 2.14
N ALA A 171 -17.74 13.51 0.97
CA ALA A 171 -18.90 12.60 0.84
C ALA A 171 -18.67 11.28 1.60
N CYS A 172 -17.45 10.71 1.52
CA CYS A 172 -17.08 9.54 2.33
C CYS A 172 -17.12 9.85 3.84
N ALA A 173 -16.69 11.05 4.27
CA ALA A 173 -16.77 11.48 5.67
C ALA A 173 -18.23 11.54 6.16
N GLY A 174 -19.14 12.09 5.36
CA GLY A 174 -20.59 12.07 5.62
C GLY A 174 -21.11 10.65 5.73
N GLY A 175 -20.80 9.78 4.78
CA GLY A 175 -21.18 8.36 4.83
C GLY A 175 -20.65 7.63 6.07
N ALA A 176 -19.41 7.90 6.47
CA ALA A 176 -18.81 7.33 7.68
C ALA A 176 -19.51 7.82 8.95
N TRP A 177 -19.81 9.12 9.03
CA TRP A 177 -20.54 9.72 10.14
C TRP A 177 -21.92 9.09 10.35
N TRP A 178 -22.63 8.82 9.29
CA TRP A 178 -24.01 8.35 9.37
C TRP A 178 -24.13 6.82 9.53
N ARG A 179 -23.15 6.06 9.04
CA ARG A 179 -23.25 4.60 8.99
C ARG A 179 -22.33 3.85 9.93
N LEU A 180 -21.25 4.44 10.43
CA LEU A 180 -20.35 3.77 11.35
C LEU A 180 -20.83 3.86 12.79
N PRO A 181 -20.59 2.82 13.64
CA PRO A 181 -20.96 2.81 15.04
C PRO A 181 -20.15 3.83 15.86
N ASP A 182 -20.80 4.45 16.86
CA ASP A 182 -20.18 5.40 17.80
C ASP A 182 -19.77 4.70 19.12
N GLU A 183 -19.76 3.38 19.14
CA GLU A 183 -19.34 2.60 20.30
C GLU A 183 -17.81 2.63 20.42
N ARG A 184 -17.29 2.99 21.58
CA ARG A 184 -15.85 2.96 21.85
C ARG A 184 -15.42 1.53 22.16
N PRO A 185 -14.31 1.04 21.58
CA PRO A 185 -13.70 -0.23 22.00
C PRO A 185 -13.23 -0.12 23.46
N ALA A 186 -13.26 -1.24 24.19
CA ALA A 186 -12.62 -1.28 25.51
C ALA A 186 -11.09 -1.08 25.35
N PRO A 187 -10.49 -0.10 26.00
CA PRO A 187 -9.07 0.20 25.85
C PRO A 187 -8.21 -0.97 26.35
N ARG A 188 -7.24 -1.39 25.57
CA ARG A 188 -6.23 -2.39 25.93
C ARG A 188 -4.88 -1.71 26.08
N GLY A 189 -4.43 -1.48 27.29
CA GLY A 189 -3.12 -0.90 27.59
C GLY A 189 -3.01 0.62 27.37
N GLY A 190 -1.85 1.21 27.68
CA GLY A 190 -1.57 2.62 27.49
C GLY A 190 -1.20 2.94 26.02
N TYR A 191 -1.58 4.13 25.53
CA TYR A 191 -1.22 4.59 24.18
C TYR A 191 0.31 4.64 23.96
N LEU A 192 1.02 5.24 24.89
CA LEU A 192 2.48 5.34 24.86
C LEU A 192 3.15 3.97 25.00
N ALA A 193 2.56 3.05 25.80
CA ALA A 193 3.06 1.69 25.93
C ALA A 193 2.99 0.94 24.60
N THR A 194 1.92 1.11 23.82
CA THR A 194 1.80 0.53 22.49
C THR A 194 2.90 1.03 21.55
N LEU A 195 3.19 2.33 21.58
CA LEU A 195 4.28 2.93 20.78
C LEU A 195 5.66 2.44 21.24
N ALA A 196 5.89 2.37 22.55
CA ALA A 196 7.15 1.92 23.13
C ALA A 196 7.46 0.43 22.84
N GLU A 197 6.45 -0.39 22.61
CA GLU A 197 6.62 -1.81 22.25
C GLU A 197 7.17 -2.02 20.84
N LEU A 198 6.95 -1.08 19.90
CA LEU A 198 7.27 -1.27 18.48
C LEU A 198 8.76 -1.63 18.23
N PRO A 199 9.78 -0.96 18.84
CA PRO A 199 11.18 -1.35 18.67
C PRO A 199 11.50 -2.72 19.23
N GLY A 200 10.81 -3.12 20.32
CA GLY A 200 10.97 -4.44 20.95
C GLY A 200 10.54 -5.58 20.04
N LEU A 201 9.49 -5.36 19.21
CA LEU A 201 9.01 -6.36 18.25
C LEU A 201 10.08 -6.67 17.18
N LEU A 202 10.77 -5.67 16.67
CA LEU A 202 11.88 -5.86 15.73
C LEU A 202 13.02 -6.69 16.31
N ARG A 203 13.36 -6.46 17.59
CA ARG A 203 14.42 -7.24 18.26
C ARG A 203 13.98 -8.68 18.49
N ARG A 204 12.72 -8.88 18.87
CA ARG A 204 12.18 -10.20 19.24
C ARG A 204 11.94 -11.12 18.04
N TYR A 205 11.39 -10.60 16.92
CA TYR A 205 10.97 -11.43 15.80
C TYR A 205 11.89 -11.32 14.60
N ARG A 206 12.78 -12.32 14.42
CA ARG A 206 13.69 -12.40 13.24
C ARG A 206 12.95 -12.40 11.91
N ALA A 207 11.78 -13.07 11.87
CA ALA A 207 10.96 -13.10 10.66
C ALA A 207 10.42 -11.70 10.28
N LEU A 208 10.05 -10.86 11.28
CA LEU A 208 9.64 -9.48 11.06
C LEU A 208 10.79 -8.65 10.48
N ARG A 209 12.01 -8.76 11.04
CA ARG A 209 13.18 -8.03 10.51
C ARG A 209 13.47 -8.36 9.06
N ARG A 210 13.40 -9.64 8.70
CA ARG A 210 13.60 -10.11 7.33
C ARG A 210 12.54 -9.56 6.38
N ALA A 211 11.27 -9.64 6.78
CA ALA A 211 10.16 -9.11 6.01
C ALA A 211 10.26 -7.59 5.84
N VAL A 212 10.65 -6.85 6.91
CA VAL A 212 10.86 -5.41 6.85
C VAL A 212 11.97 -5.05 5.86
N VAL A 213 13.14 -5.67 5.93
CA VAL A 213 14.25 -5.36 5.02
C VAL A 213 13.86 -5.64 3.56
N GLN A 214 13.30 -6.80 3.30
CA GLN A 214 12.87 -7.19 1.95
C GLN A 214 11.73 -6.28 1.45
N GLY A 215 10.72 -6.02 2.28
CA GLY A 215 9.61 -5.12 1.97
C GLY A 215 10.07 -3.69 1.71
N SER A 216 11.02 -3.18 2.50
CA SER A 216 11.60 -1.86 2.33
C SER A 216 12.34 -1.71 1.00
N LEU A 217 13.10 -2.71 0.58
CA LEU A 217 13.84 -2.67 -0.68
C LEU A 217 12.92 -2.62 -1.89
N TRP A 218 11.89 -3.46 -1.95
CA TRP A 218 11.00 -3.45 -3.10
C TRP A 218 10.11 -2.19 -3.13
N TYR A 219 9.67 -1.69 -1.96
CA TYR A 219 8.83 -0.49 -1.95
C TYR A 219 9.62 0.78 -2.22
N PHE A 220 10.89 0.81 -1.81
CA PHE A 220 11.85 1.81 -2.28
C PHE A 220 11.93 1.81 -3.82
N ALA A 221 12.16 0.65 -4.42
CA ALA A 221 12.26 0.49 -5.87
C ALA A 221 10.96 0.90 -6.59
N PHE A 222 9.81 0.44 -6.09
CA PHE A 222 8.48 0.80 -6.60
C PHE A 222 8.23 2.31 -6.56
N SER A 223 8.47 2.94 -5.41
CA SER A 223 8.25 4.38 -5.24
C SER A 223 9.20 5.20 -6.12
N LEU A 224 10.46 4.78 -6.23
CA LEU A 224 11.45 5.41 -7.09
C LEU A 224 11.03 5.34 -8.56
N VAL A 225 10.65 4.16 -9.08
CA VAL A 225 10.24 3.99 -10.48
C VAL A 225 9.07 4.88 -10.83
N TRP A 226 8.01 4.88 -10.04
CA TRP A 226 6.80 5.63 -10.37
C TRP A 226 7.03 7.14 -10.40
N VAL A 227 7.81 7.68 -9.44
CA VAL A 227 8.16 9.11 -9.44
C VAL A 227 9.15 9.43 -10.57
N ALA A 228 10.19 8.61 -10.75
CA ALA A 228 11.17 8.80 -11.82
C ALA A 228 10.53 8.74 -13.21
N LEU A 229 9.61 7.79 -13.43
CA LEU A 229 8.87 7.63 -14.68
C LEU A 229 8.06 8.88 -15.00
N THR A 230 7.27 9.36 -14.03
CA THR A 230 6.44 10.55 -14.19
C THR A 230 7.29 11.77 -14.54
N VAL A 231 8.36 12.02 -13.79
CA VAL A 231 9.27 13.15 -14.03
C VAL A 231 9.94 13.03 -15.41
N ARG A 232 10.34 11.84 -15.82
CA ARG A 232 11.04 11.62 -17.09
C ARG A 232 10.11 11.72 -18.29
N LEU A 233 8.90 11.18 -18.21
CA LEU A 233 7.93 11.22 -19.32
C LEU A 233 7.34 12.62 -19.53
N ALA A 234 7.27 13.45 -18.50
CA ALA A 234 6.85 14.84 -18.63
C ALA A 234 7.90 15.75 -19.29
N GLN A 235 9.14 15.27 -19.45
CA GLN A 235 10.26 16.05 -20.04
C GLN A 235 10.52 15.66 -21.50
N PRO A 236 11.17 16.54 -22.30
CA PRO A 236 11.66 16.18 -23.61
C PRO A 236 12.58 14.95 -23.58
N PRO A 237 12.55 14.08 -24.60
CA PRO A 237 11.79 14.17 -25.86
C PRO A 237 10.34 13.69 -25.77
N TYR A 238 9.87 13.21 -24.61
CA TYR A 238 8.53 12.60 -24.48
C TYR A 238 7.42 13.65 -24.36
N GLY A 239 7.54 14.58 -23.41
CA GLY A 239 6.60 15.69 -23.23
C GLY A 239 5.14 15.26 -23.01
N LEU A 240 4.93 14.10 -22.36
CA LEU A 240 3.60 13.55 -22.14
C LEU A 240 2.82 14.37 -21.12
N ASP A 241 1.52 14.52 -21.35
CA ASP A 241 0.56 15.10 -20.41
C ASP A 241 0.24 14.15 -19.25
N ALA A 242 -0.50 14.66 -18.28
CA ALA A 242 -0.83 13.91 -17.08
C ALA A 242 -1.74 12.69 -17.37
N ALA A 243 -2.67 12.81 -18.35
CA ALA A 243 -3.53 11.70 -18.73
C ALA A 243 -2.73 10.56 -19.38
N ALA A 244 -1.85 10.88 -20.33
CA ALA A 244 -0.99 9.90 -20.99
C ALA A 244 -0.08 9.19 -19.99
N ILE A 245 0.50 9.91 -19.02
CA ILE A 245 1.28 9.33 -17.93
C ILE A 245 0.40 8.46 -17.05
N GLY A 246 -0.82 8.90 -16.74
CA GLY A 246 -1.81 8.15 -15.96
C GLY A 246 -2.21 6.82 -16.58
N LEU A 247 -2.26 6.73 -17.92
CA LEU A 247 -2.57 5.50 -18.65
C LEU A 247 -1.59 4.35 -18.35
N TYR A 248 -0.33 4.66 -18.04
CA TYR A 248 0.63 3.62 -17.66
C TYR A 248 0.23 2.88 -16.38
N SER A 249 -0.65 3.43 -15.55
CA SER A 249 -1.18 2.71 -14.38
C SER A 249 -2.08 1.54 -14.76
N LEU A 250 -2.62 1.49 -15.99
CA LEU A 250 -3.34 0.31 -16.49
C LEU A 250 -2.43 -0.92 -16.58
N ALA A 251 -1.12 -0.72 -16.83
CA ALA A 251 -0.15 -1.79 -16.75
C ALA A 251 -0.07 -2.38 -15.33
N GLY A 252 -0.14 -1.55 -14.31
CA GLY A 252 -0.24 -1.99 -12.91
C GLY A 252 -1.51 -2.83 -12.64
N ALA A 253 -2.62 -2.57 -13.36
CA ALA A 253 -3.85 -3.37 -13.28
C ALA A 253 -3.60 -4.83 -13.62
N LEU A 254 -2.80 -5.08 -14.65
CA LEU A 254 -2.40 -6.43 -15.04
C LEU A 254 -1.57 -7.10 -13.94
N GLY A 255 -0.73 -6.33 -13.24
CA GLY A 255 0.02 -6.79 -12.08
C GLY A 255 -0.91 -7.23 -10.92
N PHE A 256 -1.96 -6.46 -10.63
CA PHE A 256 -2.96 -6.84 -9.63
C PHE A 256 -3.79 -8.06 -10.04
N ALA A 257 -4.06 -8.26 -11.32
CA ALA A 257 -4.72 -9.46 -11.82
C ALA A 257 -3.91 -10.75 -11.55
N ALA A 258 -2.60 -10.63 -11.31
CA ALA A 258 -1.76 -11.75 -10.90
C ALA A 258 -1.91 -12.14 -9.42
N LEU A 259 -2.49 -11.31 -8.55
CA LEU A 259 -2.65 -11.59 -7.12
C LEU A 259 -3.43 -12.87 -6.78
N PRO A 260 -4.53 -13.23 -7.47
CA PRO A 260 -5.18 -14.53 -7.24
C PRO A 260 -4.29 -15.73 -7.60
N VAL A 261 -3.44 -15.58 -8.61
CA VAL A 261 -2.43 -16.59 -8.96
C VAL A 261 -1.38 -16.68 -7.86
N ALA A 262 -0.96 -15.55 -7.33
CA ALA A 262 -0.04 -15.47 -6.19
C ALA A 262 -0.59 -16.15 -4.93
N GLY A 263 -1.89 -15.98 -4.64
CA GLY A 263 -2.57 -16.68 -3.55
C GLY A 263 -2.48 -18.21 -3.71
N ARG A 264 -2.83 -18.73 -4.89
CA ARG A 264 -2.72 -20.18 -5.20
C ARG A 264 -1.28 -20.70 -5.15
N LEU A 265 -0.31 -19.87 -5.55
CA LEU A 265 1.12 -20.20 -5.41
C LEU A 265 1.53 -20.24 -3.94
N GLY A 266 1.03 -19.30 -3.12
CA GLY A 266 1.25 -19.27 -1.67
C GLY A 266 0.69 -20.51 -0.94
N ASP A 267 -0.39 -21.11 -1.44
CA ASP A 267 -0.97 -22.34 -0.90
C ASP A 267 -0.13 -23.60 -1.25
N ARG A 268 0.62 -23.57 -2.35
CA ARG A 268 1.41 -24.71 -2.85
C ARG A 268 2.89 -24.64 -2.52
N TYR A 269 3.44 -23.43 -2.40
CA TYR A 269 4.87 -23.19 -2.24
C TYR A 269 5.17 -22.44 -0.96
N SER A 270 6.39 -22.57 -0.45
CA SER A 270 6.81 -21.81 0.72
C SER A 270 6.75 -20.28 0.46
N PRO A 271 6.42 -19.45 1.45
CA PRO A 271 6.45 -17.99 1.30
C PRO A 271 7.77 -17.44 0.75
N ARG A 272 8.88 -18.12 1.10
CA ARG A 272 10.21 -17.81 0.58
C ARG A 272 10.29 -17.99 -0.94
N ALA A 273 9.84 -19.13 -1.47
CA ALA A 273 9.86 -19.41 -2.90
C ALA A 273 9.00 -18.38 -3.67
N VAL A 274 7.82 -18.07 -3.15
CA VAL A 274 6.93 -17.05 -3.73
C VAL A 274 7.64 -15.69 -3.78
N ILE A 275 8.27 -15.24 -2.69
CA ILE A 275 9.00 -13.98 -2.65
C ILE A 275 10.16 -13.96 -3.64
N CYS A 276 10.96 -15.03 -3.73
CA CYS A 276 12.10 -15.11 -4.65
C CYS A 276 11.66 -15.00 -6.12
N VAL A 277 10.62 -15.75 -6.51
CA VAL A 277 10.06 -15.69 -7.86
C VAL A 277 9.47 -14.31 -8.14
N SER A 278 8.75 -13.74 -7.19
CA SER A 278 8.17 -12.41 -7.31
C SER A 278 9.23 -11.33 -7.52
N MET A 279 10.34 -11.38 -6.78
CA MET A 279 11.44 -10.42 -6.95
C MET A 279 12.18 -10.63 -8.28
N ALA A 280 12.30 -11.86 -8.77
CA ALA A 280 12.84 -12.13 -10.10
C ALA A 280 11.95 -11.54 -11.19
N VAL A 281 10.62 -11.71 -11.10
CA VAL A 281 9.66 -11.11 -12.03
C VAL A 281 9.74 -9.57 -12.00
N ALA A 282 9.81 -8.97 -10.80
CA ALA A 282 9.96 -7.53 -10.66
C ALA A 282 11.29 -7.02 -11.24
N ALA A 283 12.39 -7.77 -11.05
CA ALA A 283 13.71 -7.42 -11.59
C ALA A 283 13.72 -7.51 -13.14
N VAL A 284 13.06 -8.51 -13.73
CA VAL A 284 12.85 -8.58 -15.19
C VAL A 284 12.06 -7.37 -15.66
N GLY A 285 10.98 -7.00 -14.97
CA GLY A 285 10.21 -5.79 -15.25
C GLY A 285 11.07 -4.53 -15.23
N ALA A 286 11.93 -4.37 -14.23
CA ALA A 286 12.88 -3.25 -14.14
C ALA A 286 13.90 -3.25 -15.29
N GLY A 287 14.38 -4.42 -15.72
CA GLY A 287 15.26 -4.57 -16.89
C GLY A 287 14.58 -4.15 -18.19
N VAL A 288 13.32 -4.54 -18.40
CA VAL A 288 12.50 -4.11 -19.55
C VAL A 288 12.29 -2.61 -19.55
N LEU A 289 12.03 -2.00 -18.38
CA LEU A 289 11.90 -0.55 -18.23
C LEU A 289 13.21 0.18 -18.58
N CYS A 290 14.35 -0.38 -18.21
CA CYS A 290 15.66 0.20 -18.55
C CYS A 290 15.84 0.33 -20.06
N ALA A 291 15.45 -0.69 -20.83
CA ALA A 291 15.62 -0.74 -22.28
C ALA A 291 14.48 -0.12 -23.07
N GLY A 292 13.29 0.05 -22.46
CA GLY A 292 12.04 0.23 -23.19
C GLY A 292 11.34 1.58 -23.06
N LEU A 293 11.90 2.57 -22.36
CA LEU A 293 11.19 3.81 -22.03
C LEU A 293 10.64 4.59 -23.24
N GLY A 294 11.33 4.53 -24.37
CA GLY A 294 10.88 5.15 -25.64
C GLY A 294 9.79 4.36 -26.39
N ARG A 295 9.39 3.20 -25.88
CA ARG A 295 8.42 2.29 -26.50
C ARG A 295 7.26 2.03 -25.53
N PRO A 296 6.07 2.66 -25.75
CA PRO A 296 4.95 2.60 -24.77
C PRO A 296 4.57 1.19 -24.34
N VAL A 297 4.53 0.24 -25.27
CA VAL A 297 4.18 -1.15 -24.98
C VAL A 297 5.22 -1.83 -24.06
N LEU A 298 6.52 -1.63 -24.34
CA LEU A 298 7.59 -2.19 -23.49
C LEU A 298 7.59 -1.55 -22.10
N THR A 299 7.38 -0.24 -22.02
CA THR A 299 7.22 0.46 -20.73
C THR A 299 6.03 -0.12 -19.96
N GLY A 300 4.89 -0.33 -20.62
CA GLY A 300 3.71 -0.97 -20.01
C GLY A 300 3.99 -2.39 -19.52
N VAL A 301 4.63 -3.23 -20.34
CA VAL A 301 5.01 -4.60 -19.95
C VAL A 301 5.97 -4.59 -18.75
N GLY A 302 6.99 -3.71 -18.78
CA GLY A 302 7.94 -3.58 -17.68
C GLY A 302 7.26 -3.19 -16.36
N LEU A 303 6.31 -2.22 -16.40
CA LEU A 303 5.52 -1.83 -15.24
C LEU A 303 4.61 -2.95 -14.74
N ALA A 304 3.92 -3.66 -15.65
CA ALA A 304 3.07 -4.78 -15.29
C ALA A 304 3.84 -5.89 -14.54
N LEU A 305 5.02 -6.25 -15.04
CA LEU A 305 5.90 -7.24 -14.41
C LEU A 305 6.43 -6.75 -13.05
N LEU A 306 6.85 -5.50 -12.99
CA LEU A 306 7.35 -4.90 -11.75
C LEU A 306 6.26 -4.89 -10.67
N ASP A 307 5.07 -4.40 -11.00
CA ASP A 307 3.95 -4.30 -10.08
C ASP A 307 3.45 -5.69 -9.65
N ALA A 308 3.33 -6.64 -10.60
CA ALA A 308 2.96 -8.03 -10.31
C ALA A 308 3.92 -8.67 -9.30
N GLY A 309 5.23 -8.53 -9.51
CA GLY A 309 6.25 -9.04 -8.61
C GLY A 309 6.20 -8.36 -7.24
N CYS A 310 6.15 -7.03 -7.19
CA CYS A 310 6.14 -6.27 -5.95
C CYS A 310 4.91 -6.59 -5.08
N PHE A 311 3.71 -6.56 -5.65
CA PHE A 311 2.48 -6.81 -4.88
C PHE A 311 2.31 -8.28 -4.47
N THR A 312 2.79 -9.23 -5.30
CA THR A 312 2.85 -10.65 -4.91
C THR A 312 3.77 -10.87 -3.72
N ALA A 313 4.96 -10.27 -3.72
CA ALA A 313 5.87 -10.33 -2.59
C ALA A 313 5.29 -9.65 -1.34
N GLN A 314 4.54 -8.55 -1.50
CA GLN A 314 3.83 -7.90 -0.40
C GLN A 314 2.82 -8.83 0.26
N ALA A 315 1.99 -9.49 -0.53
CA ALA A 315 1.01 -10.44 -0.02
C ALA A 315 1.68 -11.60 0.75
N ALA A 316 2.76 -12.17 0.21
CA ALA A 316 3.53 -13.23 0.85
C ALA A 316 4.20 -12.76 2.16
N ASN A 317 4.75 -11.53 2.21
CA ASN A 317 5.30 -10.95 3.44
C ASN A 317 4.23 -10.72 4.51
N GLN A 318 3.07 -10.18 4.13
CA GLN A 318 1.95 -9.97 5.05
C GLN A 318 1.46 -11.29 5.63
N ALA A 319 1.25 -12.32 4.80
CA ALA A 319 0.86 -13.65 5.26
C ALA A 319 1.87 -14.23 6.25
N ARG A 320 3.18 -14.09 5.94
CA ARG A 320 4.26 -14.54 6.81
C ARG A 320 4.28 -13.83 8.16
N ILE A 321 4.13 -12.49 8.18
CA ILE A 321 4.12 -11.70 9.41
C ILE A 321 2.95 -12.11 10.31
N LEU A 322 1.75 -12.27 9.74
CA LEU A 322 0.56 -12.70 10.47
C LEU A 322 0.69 -14.12 11.04
N GLY A 323 1.45 -14.99 10.37
CA GLY A 323 1.73 -16.35 10.83
C GLY A 323 2.75 -16.43 12.00
N VAL A 324 3.55 -15.38 12.25
CA VAL A 324 4.58 -15.38 13.32
C VAL A 324 3.96 -15.38 14.71
N ASP A 325 3.00 -14.50 14.94
CA ASP A 325 2.24 -14.41 16.19
C ASP A 325 0.84 -13.86 15.89
N PRO A 326 -0.16 -14.75 15.72
CA PRO A 326 -1.53 -14.33 15.39
C PRO A 326 -2.16 -13.38 16.42
N ARG A 327 -1.71 -13.44 17.69
CA ARG A 327 -2.21 -12.56 18.77
C ARG A 327 -1.68 -11.13 18.64
N ARG A 328 -0.53 -10.95 18.01
CA ARG A 328 0.16 -9.66 17.81
C ARG A 328 0.20 -9.22 16.32
N GLY A 329 -0.56 -9.89 15.46
CA GLY A 329 -0.54 -9.66 14.01
C GLY A 329 -0.74 -8.19 13.62
N GLY A 330 -1.62 -7.46 14.31
CA GLY A 330 -1.82 -6.02 14.08
C GLY A 330 -0.58 -5.18 14.37
N SER A 331 0.07 -5.38 15.51
CA SER A 331 1.29 -4.64 15.88
C SER A 331 2.46 -4.99 14.97
N LEU A 332 2.61 -6.27 14.60
CA LEU A 332 3.66 -6.72 13.68
C LEU A 332 3.48 -6.12 12.28
N SER A 333 2.24 -6.11 11.78
CA SER A 333 1.92 -5.47 10.49
C SER A 333 2.11 -3.95 10.56
N GLY A 334 1.77 -3.31 11.67
CA GLY A 334 2.00 -1.88 11.89
C GLY A 334 3.47 -1.50 11.80
N VAL A 335 4.35 -2.22 12.48
CA VAL A 335 5.82 -2.00 12.40
C VAL A 335 6.32 -2.23 10.98
N TYR A 336 5.87 -3.27 10.32
CA TYR A 336 6.23 -3.56 8.94
C TYR A 336 5.83 -2.41 8.01
N LEU A 337 4.57 -1.96 8.07
CA LEU A 337 4.06 -0.87 7.24
C LEU A 337 4.80 0.44 7.51
N LEU A 338 5.06 0.77 8.78
CA LEU A 338 5.78 1.99 9.15
C LEU A 338 7.15 2.06 8.47
N LEU A 339 7.95 1.01 8.61
CA LEU A 339 9.32 0.98 8.10
C LEU A 339 9.38 0.86 6.58
N TYR A 340 8.49 0.09 6.00
CA TYR A 340 8.39 -0.05 4.57
C TYR A 340 7.96 1.27 3.89
N PHE A 341 7.04 2.05 4.49
CA PHE A 341 6.69 3.39 4.01
C PHE A 341 7.85 4.39 4.14
N CYS A 342 8.69 4.29 5.20
CA CYS A 342 9.91 5.08 5.29
C CYS A 342 10.84 4.83 4.09
N ALA A 343 11.04 3.58 3.70
CA ALA A 343 11.85 3.25 2.54
C ALA A 343 11.23 3.78 1.22
N GLY A 344 9.91 3.70 1.07
CA GLY A 344 9.20 4.29 -0.05
C GLY A 344 9.36 5.81 -0.13
N ALA A 345 9.30 6.50 1.01
CA ALA A 345 9.54 7.94 1.08
C ALA A 345 10.95 8.31 0.61
N VAL A 346 11.97 7.53 1.02
CA VAL A 346 13.34 7.71 0.53
C VAL A 346 13.41 7.47 -0.98
N GLY A 347 12.78 6.39 -1.50
CA GLY A 347 12.72 6.11 -2.93
C GLY A 347 12.10 7.25 -3.74
N SER A 348 10.98 7.80 -3.26
CA SER A 348 10.34 8.99 -3.87
C SER A 348 11.24 10.23 -3.83
N ALA A 349 11.92 10.48 -2.72
CA ALA A 349 12.77 11.66 -2.54
C ALA A 349 13.97 11.67 -3.48
N VAL A 350 14.60 10.51 -3.70
CA VAL A 350 15.79 10.41 -4.57
C VAL A 350 15.45 10.26 -6.04
N ALA A 351 14.20 9.97 -6.40
CA ALA A 351 13.80 9.67 -7.79
C ALA A 351 14.07 10.82 -8.75
N ALA A 352 13.54 12.01 -8.46
CA ALA A 352 13.69 13.17 -9.34
C ALA A 352 15.14 13.69 -9.41
N PRO A 353 15.91 13.84 -8.31
CA PRO A 353 17.33 14.14 -8.37
C PRO A 353 18.15 13.11 -9.14
N LEU A 354 17.82 11.83 -9.03
CA LEU A 354 18.54 10.76 -9.72
C LEU A 354 18.33 10.83 -11.23
N VAL A 355 17.07 11.06 -11.66
CA VAL A 355 16.74 11.26 -13.09
C VAL A 355 17.38 12.53 -13.65
N SER A 356 17.36 13.63 -12.91
CA SER A 356 17.91 14.91 -13.40
C SER A 356 19.42 14.91 -13.55
N ARG A 357 20.17 14.16 -12.73
CA ARG A 357 21.64 14.09 -12.75
C ARG A 357 22.18 12.91 -13.54
N GLY A 358 21.57 11.74 -13.40
CA GLY A 358 22.05 10.47 -13.96
C GLY A 358 21.17 9.88 -15.07
N GLY A 359 20.07 10.55 -15.41
CA GLY A 359 19.12 10.10 -16.41
C GLY A 359 18.31 8.88 -15.96
N TRP A 360 17.48 8.38 -16.88
CA TRP A 360 16.64 7.19 -16.64
C TRP A 360 17.44 5.92 -16.36
N GLY A 361 18.60 5.76 -17.03
CA GLY A 361 19.45 4.59 -16.84
C GLY A 361 19.95 4.44 -15.42
N ALA A 362 20.39 5.52 -14.78
CA ALA A 362 20.83 5.51 -13.38
C ALA A 362 19.67 5.12 -12.43
N ALA A 363 18.48 5.69 -12.64
CA ALA A 363 17.30 5.34 -11.86
C ALA A 363 16.95 3.86 -12.00
N SER A 364 16.94 3.33 -13.22
CA SER A 364 16.63 1.92 -13.50
C SER A 364 17.66 0.96 -12.91
N LEU A 365 18.94 1.31 -12.92
CA LEU A 365 19.98 0.47 -12.29
C LEU A 365 19.84 0.42 -10.77
N VAL A 366 19.51 1.52 -10.12
CA VAL A 366 19.24 1.54 -8.65
C VAL A 366 18.02 0.69 -8.32
N VAL A 367 16.96 0.77 -9.11
CA VAL A 367 15.76 -0.06 -8.95
C VAL A 367 16.09 -1.54 -9.11
N LEU A 368 16.79 -1.90 -10.17
CA LEU A 368 17.20 -3.28 -10.45
C LEU A 368 18.06 -3.83 -9.30
N GLY A 369 19.05 -3.04 -8.85
CA GLY A 369 19.93 -3.42 -7.74
C GLY A 369 19.14 -3.66 -6.44
N ALA A 370 18.18 -2.80 -6.10
CA ALA A 370 17.33 -2.98 -4.93
C ALA A 370 16.47 -4.24 -5.01
N LEU A 371 15.88 -4.55 -6.18
CA LEU A 371 15.07 -5.75 -6.38
C LEU A 371 15.90 -7.05 -6.35
N VAL A 372 17.07 -7.04 -6.97
CA VAL A 372 18.02 -8.16 -6.93
C VAL A 372 18.49 -8.42 -5.49
N LEU A 373 18.83 -7.36 -4.75
CA LEU A 373 19.19 -7.47 -3.34
C LEU A 373 18.04 -8.03 -2.50
N ALA A 374 16.80 -7.55 -2.74
CA ALA A 374 15.61 -8.04 -2.04
C ALA A 374 15.38 -9.55 -2.29
N GLY A 375 15.57 -10.01 -3.53
CA GLY A 375 15.50 -11.42 -3.91
C GLY A 375 16.63 -12.24 -3.31
N GLY A 376 17.87 -11.76 -3.39
CA GLY A 376 19.06 -12.40 -2.82
C GLY A 376 18.98 -12.61 -1.31
N LEU A 377 18.48 -11.61 -0.58
CA LEU A 377 18.21 -11.72 0.86
C LEU A 377 17.17 -12.80 1.16
N ALA A 378 16.12 -12.92 0.33
CA ALA A 378 15.10 -13.95 0.49
C ALA A 378 15.68 -15.36 0.25
N LEU A 379 16.62 -15.54 -0.67
CA LEU A 379 17.31 -16.81 -0.90
C LEU A 379 18.10 -17.28 0.32
N GLY A 380 18.71 -16.36 1.08
CA GLY A 380 19.46 -16.67 2.30
C GLY A 380 18.58 -17.05 3.51
N TRP A 381 17.24 -17.03 3.38
CA TRP A 381 16.36 -17.39 4.49
C TRP A 381 16.17 -18.91 4.59
N ARG A 382 16.54 -19.48 5.74
CA ARG A 382 16.14 -20.84 6.09
C ARG A 382 14.71 -20.77 6.64
N ASP A 383 13.78 -21.51 6.06
CA ASP A 383 12.43 -21.67 6.59
C ASP A 383 12.52 -22.44 7.92
N ALA A 384 12.18 -21.79 9.02
CA ALA A 384 12.20 -22.38 10.35
C ALA A 384 11.06 -23.44 10.55
N SER A 385 10.25 -23.69 9.54
CA SER A 385 9.09 -24.58 9.58
C SER A 385 9.35 -26.05 9.25
N ALA A 386 10.61 -26.42 8.97
CA ALA A 386 10.95 -27.84 8.70
C ALA A 386 11.43 -28.64 9.94
N SER A 387 11.58 -27.99 11.11
CA SER A 387 12.18 -28.63 12.28
C SER A 387 11.37 -28.60 13.58
N ALA A 388 10.08 -28.31 13.51
CA ALA A 388 9.22 -28.31 14.70
C ALA A 388 7.92 -29.11 14.50
N VAL A 389 8.07 -30.38 14.14
CA VAL A 389 7.12 -31.43 14.55
C VAL A 389 7.90 -32.32 15.52
N PRO A 390 7.78 -32.10 16.85
CA PRO A 390 8.22 -33.11 17.81
C PRO A 390 7.31 -34.32 17.61
N GLY A 391 7.92 -35.50 17.44
CA GLY A 391 7.25 -36.76 17.17
C GLY A 391 5.94 -36.97 17.91
N GLY A 392 4.86 -36.82 17.21
CA GLY A 392 3.53 -37.25 17.60
C GLY A 392 3.32 -38.65 17.03
N ARG A 393 3.35 -39.65 17.90
CA ARG A 393 3.10 -41.06 17.63
C ARG A 393 1.85 -41.23 16.76
N SER A 394 1.99 -42.07 15.75
CA SER A 394 0.91 -42.68 14.99
C SER A 394 -0.20 -43.18 15.91
N ALA A 395 -1.27 -42.43 16.04
CA ALA A 395 -2.53 -42.88 16.63
C ALA A 395 -3.51 -43.16 15.48
N GLY A 396 -3.93 -44.40 15.48
CA GLY A 396 -4.73 -45.15 14.58
C GLY A 396 -5.77 -44.43 13.70
N ALA A 397 -5.84 -44.96 12.50
CA ALA A 397 -6.95 -44.79 11.58
C ALA A 397 -8.29 -45.09 12.29
N ALA A 398 -9.03 -44.06 12.68
CA ALA A 398 -10.42 -44.21 13.05
C ALA A 398 -11.27 -44.36 11.78
N ARG A 399 -11.63 -45.58 11.45
CA ARG A 399 -12.63 -45.94 10.46
C ARG A 399 -13.94 -45.26 10.81
N TRP A 400 -14.43 -44.39 9.97
CA TRP A 400 -15.81 -43.96 9.99
C TRP A 400 -16.71 -45.09 9.50
N GLY A 401 -17.25 -45.88 10.48
CA GLY A 401 -18.26 -46.86 10.23
C GLY A 401 -19.64 -46.17 10.09
N PHE A 402 -20.20 -46.21 8.90
CA PHE A 402 -21.63 -45.94 8.69
C PHE A 402 -22.45 -47.04 9.38
N ALA A 403 -23.06 -46.74 10.52
CA ALA A 403 -24.08 -47.56 11.10
C ALA A 403 -25.40 -47.33 10.34
N ARG A 404 -25.78 -48.27 9.51
CA ARG A 404 -27.16 -48.40 9.02
C ARG A 404 -28.04 -48.87 10.15
N SER A 405 -28.95 -48.03 10.63
CA SER A 405 -30.06 -48.48 11.48
C SER A 405 -31.18 -49.01 10.59
N SER A 406 -31.38 -50.32 10.60
CA SER A 406 -32.59 -50.98 10.10
C SER A 406 -33.72 -50.88 11.12
N PRO A 407 -34.98 -50.68 10.72
CA PRO A 407 -36.11 -50.80 11.62
C PRO A 407 -36.49 -52.29 11.81
N ARG A 408 -36.87 -52.66 13.00
CA ARG A 408 -37.58 -53.92 13.29
C ARG A 408 -38.89 -53.63 14.03
N PRO A 409 -39.79 -54.62 13.98
CA PRO A 409 -41.22 -54.40 13.71
C PRO A 409 -42.03 -53.91 14.88
#